data_dd652499209f5ac4c9c0dbcb963c16cb
#
_entry.id   dd652499209f5ac4c9c0dbcb963c16cb
#
_cell.length_a   1.000
_cell.length_b   1.000
_cell.length_c   1.000
_cell.angle_alpha   90.00
_cell.angle_beta   90.00
_cell.angle_gamma   90.00
#
_symmetry.space_group_name_H-M   'P 1'
#
loop_
_entity.id
_entity.type
_entity.pdbx_description
1 polymer ?
#
loop_
_entity_poly.entity_id
_entity_poly.type
_entity_poly.pdbx_seq_one_letter_code
_entity_poly.pdbx_strand_id
1 'polypeptide(L)'
;MRREYFNYELPVDLIAHEPTVERRGSKILVLGSQDGQVEHKSFSEITSLVKPGDLMVFNDTKVIPARLFGLKDTGGKIEMLVERLIDNQRVLAHLRASKSPKVGAIIIFDGEIEAIVEARQESLFMVR
;
A
#
# COMPACT_ATOMS: atom_id res chain seq x y z
N MET A 1 19.18 -17.71 -8.96
CA MET A 1 17.89 -18.24 -8.53
C MET A 1 16.88 -17.93 -9.61
N ARG A 2 16.12 -18.90 -10.14
CA ARG A 2 15.15 -18.64 -11.22
C ARG A 2 13.80 -18.30 -10.65
N ARG A 3 13.07 -17.36 -11.26
CA ARG A 3 11.73 -16.95 -10.85
C ARG A 3 10.73 -18.11 -10.78
N GLU A 4 10.89 -19.09 -11.66
CA GLU A 4 10.04 -20.28 -11.76
C GLU A 4 10.03 -21.13 -10.48
N TYR A 5 11.11 -21.09 -9.67
CA TYR A 5 11.18 -21.80 -8.40
C TYR A 5 10.24 -21.25 -7.31
N PHE A 6 9.69 -20.07 -7.54
CA PHE A 6 8.75 -19.40 -6.63
C PHE A 6 7.32 -19.43 -7.18
N ASN A 7 7.09 -20.09 -8.32
CA ASN A 7 5.77 -20.19 -8.89
C ASN A 7 5.02 -21.36 -8.25
N TYR A 8 3.90 -21.06 -7.60
CA TYR A 8 3.01 -22.06 -7.01
C TYR A 8 1.57 -21.59 -7.15
N GLU A 9 0.63 -22.52 -7.09
CA GLU A 9 -0.79 -22.21 -7.07
C GLU A 9 -1.20 -21.77 -5.66
N LEU A 10 -1.55 -20.49 -5.52
CA LEU A 10 -2.02 -19.93 -4.26
C LEU A 10 -3.55 -20.08 -4.17
N PRO A 11 -4.08 -20.89 -3.22
CA PRO A 11 -5.51 -20.98 -2.99
C PRO A 11 -6.08 -19.63 -2.55
N VAL A 12 -7.17 -19.19 -3.21
CA VAL A 12 -7.76 -17.84 -3.00
C VAL A 12 -8.29 -17.68 -1.57
N ASP A 13 -8.77 -18.74 -0.97
CA ASP A 13 -9.28 -18.80 0.41
C ASP A 13 -8.19 -18.63 1.48
N LEU A 14 -6.92 -18.78 1.12
CA LEU A 14 -5.78 -18.50 2.01
C LEU A 14 -5.33 -17.03 1.99
N ILE A 15 -5.90 -16.21 1.10
CA ILE A 15 -5.58 -14.78 1.04
C ILE A 15 -6.42 -14.05 2.09
N ALA A 16 -5.76 -13.47 3.10
CA ALA A 16 -6.45 -12.67 4.10
C ALA A 16 -6.97 -11.35 3.49
N HIS A 17 -8.27 -11.10 3.63
CA HIS A 17 -8.92 -9.87 3.18
C HIS A 17 -9.16 -8.86 4.31
N GLU A 18 -9.11 -9.33 5.55
CA GLU A 18 -9.33 -8.54 6.76
C GLU A 18 -8.22 -8.79 7.77
N PRO A 19 -7.87 -7.79 8.59
CA PRO A 19 -6.93 -7.98 9.69
C PRO A 19 -7.54 -8.90 10.75
N THR A 20 -6.69 -9.56 11.54
CA THR A 20 -7.13 -10.35 12.69
C THR A 20 -7.83 -9.46 13.72
N VAL A 21 -8.90 -9.96 14.36
CA VAL A 21 -9.65 -9.24 15.41
C VAL A 21 -8.72 -8.86 16.56
N GLU A 22 -7.84 -9.78 16.94
CA GLU A 22 -6.80 -9.51 17.93
C GLU A 22 -5.53 -9.03 17.24
N ARG A 23 -5.01 -7.86 17.64
CA ARG A 23 -3.80 -7.28 17.07
C ARG A 23 -2.56 -8.22 17.12
N ARG A 24 -2.52 -9.12 18.09
CA ARG A 24 -1.44 -10.10 18.27
C ARG A 24 -1.80 -11.50 17.76
N GLY A 25 -2.95 -11.68 17.13
CA GLY A 25 -3.46 -12.98 16.66
C GLY A 25 -2.85 -13.47 15.35
N SER A 26 -1.93 -12.74 14.75
CA SER A 26 -1.27 -13.15 13.50
C SER A 26 -0.39 -14.37 13.74
N LYS A 27 -0.29 -15.23 12.70
CA LYS A 27 0.59 -16.40 12.70
C LYS A 27 2.00 -16.01 12.27
N ILE A 28 2.99 -16.69 12.82
CA ILE A 28 4.39 -16.61 12.40
C ILE A 28 4.82 -17.97 11.89
N LEU A 29 5.55 -17.98 10.78
CA LEU A 29 6.31 -19.12 10.32
C LEU A 29 7.77 -18.90 10.72
N VAL A 30 8.33 -19.82 11.50
CA VAL A 30 9.73 -19.82 11.91
C VAL A 30 10.46 -20.84 11.07
N LEU A 31 11.51 -20.41 10.36
CA LEU A 31 12.36 -21.27 9.56
C LEU A 31 13.71 -21.43 10.25
N GLY A 32 14.06 -22.64 10.64
CA GLY A 32 15.35 -22.98 11.21
C GLY A 32 16.47 -22.76 10.19
N SER A 33 17.48 -21.97 10.56
CA SER A 33 18.56 -21.59 9.64
C SER A 33 19.54 -22.74 9.33
N GLN A 34 19.62 -23.74 10.20
CA GLN A 34 20.59 -24.85 10.08
C GLN A 34 19.95 -26.14 9.59
N ASP A 35 18.76 -26.45 10.04
CA ASP A 35 18.06 -27.70 9.77
C ASP A 35 16.90 -27.57 8.78
N GLY A 36 16.53 -26.34 8.44
CA GLY A 36 15.41 -26.04 7.55
C GLY A 36 14.05 -26.43 8.12
N GLN A 37 13.95 -26.73 9.43
CA GLN A 37 12.68 -27.06 10.05
C GLN A 37 11.75 -25.86 10.06
N VAL A 38 10.47 -26.13 9.81
CA VAL A 38 9.41 -25.11 9.78
C VAL A 38 8.51 -25.31 10.99
N GLU A 39 8.40 -24.27 11.81
CA GLU A 39 7.47 -24.24 12.94
C GLU A 39 6.41 -23.15 12.72
N HIS A 40 5.18 -23.43 13.13
CA HIS A 40 4.09 -22.46 13.15
C HIS A 40 3.85 -21.97 14.57
N LYS A 41 3.92 -20.65 14.78
CA LYS A 41 3.75 -20.00 16.08
C LYS A 41 2.74 -18.86 15.99
N SER A 42 2.29 -18.36 17.14
CA SER A 42 1.57 -17.10 17.25
C SER A 42 2.53 -15.92 17.27
N PHE A 43 2.13 -14.76 16.76
CA PHE A 43 2.94 -13.52 16.84
C PHE A 43 3.28 -13.14 18.28
N SER A 44 2.43 -13.46 19.25
CA SER A 44 2.69 -13.23 20.67
C SER A 44 3.95 -13.94 21.19
N GLU A 45 4.40 -15.01 20.53
CA GLU A 45 5.60 -15.79 20.89
C GLU A 45 6.90 -15.19 20.33
N ILE A 46 6.83 -14.08 19.55
CA ILE A 46 8.02 -13.46 18.94
C ILE A 46 9.10 -13.11 19.97
N THR A 47 8.69 -12.76 21.18
CA THR A 47 9.62 -12.42 22.26
C THR A 47 10.49 -13.60 22.71
N SER A 48 10.04 -14.82 22.50
CA SER A 48 10.83 -16.04 22.79
C SER A 48 11.87 -16.34 21.71
N LEU A 49 11.74 -15.74 20.54
CA LEU A 49 12.63 -15.93 19.40
C LEU A 49 13.79 -14.94 19.40
N VAL A 50 13.64 -13.80 20.10
CA VAL A 50 14.62 -12.72 20.14
C VAL A 50 15.54 -12.88 21.34
N LYS A 51 16.84 -12.68 21.16
CA LYS A 51 17.88 -12.81 22.19
C LYS A 51 18.53 -11.46 22.46
N PRO A 52 19.14 -11.26 23.66
CA PRO A 52 19.97 -10.09 23.93
C PRO A 52 21.09 -9.97 22.88
N GLY A 53 21.19 -8.78 22.29
CA GLY A 53 22.16 -8.50 21.23
C GLY A 53 21.59 -8.57 19.81
N ASP A 54 20.37 -9.07 19.62
CA ASP A 54 19.72 -9.02 18.32
C ASP A 54 19.29 -7.60 17.96
N LEU A 55 19.44 -7.23 16.69
CA LEU A 55 18.97 -5.96 16.14
C LEU A 55 17.62 -6.18 15.43
N MET A 56 16.58 -5.55 15.94
CA MET A 56 15.26 -5.54 15.28
C MET A 56 15.05 -4.23 14.52
N VAL A 57 14.76 -4.34 13.24
CA VAL A 57 14.45 -3.20 12.38
C VAL A 57 12.96 -3.17 12.08
N PHE A 58 12.30 -2.04 12.38
CA PHE A 58 10.88 -1.84 12.18
C PHE A 58 10.61 -0.73 11.16
N ASN A 59 9.49 -0.83 10.47
CA ASN A 59 8.92 0.28 9.73
C ASN A 59 7.94 1.02 10.67
N ASP A 60 8.22 2.30 10.94
CA ASP A 60 7.39 3.17 11.77
C ASP A 60 6.57 4.18 10.94
N THR A 61 6.55 4.02 9.61
CA THR A 61 5.75 4.88 8.74
C THR A 61 4.26 4.74 9.03
N LYS A 62 3.60 5.90 9.14
CA LYS A 62 2.15 5.96 9.30
C LYS A 62 1.48 5.79 7.94
N VAL A 63 0.62 4.77 7.83
CA VAL A 63 -0.23 4.60 6.66
C VAL A 63 -1.33 5.67 6.68
N ILE A 64 -1.49 6.38 5.56
CA ILE A 64 -2.57 7.34 5.33
C ILE A 64 -3.57 6.79 4.31
N PRO A 65 -4.86 7.23 4.31
CA PRO A 65 -5.82 6.88 3.27
C PRO A 65 -5.46 7.60 1.96
N ALA A 66 -4.46 7.06 1.25
CA ALA A 66 -3.85 7.69 0.07
C ALA A 66 -4.65 7.50 -1.22
N ARG A 67 -5.68 6.64 -1.22
CA ARG A 67 -6.51 6.34 -2.39
C ARG A 67 -7.82 7.11 -2.31
N LEU A 68 -8.06 7.95 -3.31
CA LEU A 68 -9.22 8.81 -3.40
C LEU A 68 -9.96 8.53 -4.72
N PHE A 69 -11.29 8.57 -4.68
CA PHE A 69 -12.14 8.42 -5.84
C PHE A 69 -12.87 9.73 -6.10
N GLY A 70 -13.01 10.09 -7.36
CA GLY A 70 -13.66 11.34 -7.74
C GLY A 70 -14.17 11.34 -9.17
N LEU A 71 -14.62 12.49 -9.59
CA LEU A 71 -15.08 12.77 -10.94
C LEU A 71 -14.25 13.92 -11.53
N LYS A 72 -13.96 13.82 -12.82
CA LYS A 72 -13.46 14.96 -13.58
C LYS A 72 -14.62 15.94 -13.84
N ASP A 73 -14.31 17.19 -14.10
CA ASP A 73 -15.25 18.20 -14.57
C ASP A 73 -16.11 17.74 -15.75
N THR A 74 -15.57 16.84 -16.58
CA THR A 74 -16.25 16.18 -17.70
C THR A 74 -17.15 15.02 -17.31
N GLY A 75 -17.33 14.72 -16.02
CA GLY A 75 -18.13 13.62 -15.46
C GLY A 75 -17.47 12.24 -15.48
N GLY A 76 -16.26 12.11 -16.02
CA GLY A 76 -15.53 10.82 -16.04
C GLY A 76 -14.99 10.44 -14.68
N LYS A 77 -15.18 9.17 -14.27
CA LYS A 77 -14.60 8.62 -13.02
C LYS A 77 -13.08 8.66 -13.06
N ILE A 78 -12.50 9.00 -11.91
CA ILE A 78 -11.06 9.03 -11.70
C ILE A 78 -10.70 8.46 -10.33
N GLU A 79 -9.62 7.71 -10.28
CA GLU A 79 -8.97 7.24 -9.08
C GLU A 79 -7.63 7.97 -8.94
N MET A 80 -7.37 8.55 -7.78
CA MET A 80 -6.09 9.14 -7.41
C MET A 80 -5.45 8.29 -6.30
N LEU A 81 -4.20 7.92 -6.50
CA LEU A 81 -3.35 7.31 -5.47
C LEU A 81 -2.18 8.25 -5.19
N VAL A 82 -2.20 8.86 -4.01
CA VAL A 82 -1.14 9.75 -3.56
C VAL A 82 0.15 8.95 -3.35
N GLU A 83 1.20 9.34 -4.05
CA GLU A 83 2.55 8.79 -3.89
C GLU A 83 3.33 9.58 -2.85
N ARG A 84 3.23 10.92 -2.91
CA ARG A 84 4.00 11.82 -2.05
C ARG A 84 3.27 13.14 -1.78
N LEU A 85 3.31 13.58 -0.53
CA LEU A 85 2.94 14.94 -0.17
C LEU A 85 4.12 15.87 -0.49
N ILE A 86 3.88 16.89 -1.32
CA ILE A 86 4.91 17.88 -1.67
C ILE A 86 4.89 19.02 -0.65
N ASP A 87 3.70 19.51 -0.34
CA ASP A 87 3.45 20.51 0.68
C ASP A 87 1.99 20.39 1.19
N ASN A 88 1.52 21.41 1.90
CA ASN A 88 0.17 21.41 2.49
C ASN A 88 -0.97 21.44 1.46
N GLN A 89 -0.68 21.73 0.20
CA GLN A 89 -1.70 21.89 -0.85
C GLN A 89 -1.42 21.04 -2.09
N ARG A 90 -0.22 20.49 -2.24
CA ARG A 90 0.18 19.76 -3.44
C ARG A 90 0.64 18.35 -3.13
N VAL A 91 0.20 17.44 -3.98
CA VAL A 91 0.59 16.04 -3.93
C VAL A 91 1.13 15.59 -5.28
N LEU A 92 2.04 14.63 -5.26
CA LEU A 92 2.41 13.85 -6.42
C LEU A 92 1.61 12.54 -6.37
N ALA A 93 0.89 12.22 -7.44
CA ALA A 93 -0.06 11.12 -7.43
C ALA A 93 -0.13 10.38 -8.77
N HIS A 94 -0.49 9.10 -8.71
CA HIS A 94 -0.99 8.38 -9.87
C HIS A 94 -2.45 8.72 -10.10
N LEU A 95 -2.82 9.02 -11.35
CA LEU A 95 -4.20 9.26 -11.76
C LEU A 95 -4.64 8.17 -12.74
N ARG A 96 -5.67 7.42 -12.40
CA ARG A 96 -6.26 6.37 -13.24
C ARG A 96 -7.66 6.76 -13.67
N ALA A 97 -7.87 6.88 -14.96
CA ALA A 97 -9.18 7.16 -15.57
C ALA A 97 -9.23 6.54 -16.96
N SER A 98 -10.43 6.40 -17.55
CA SER A 98 -10.61 5.89 -18.93
C SER A 98 -9.86 6.75 -19.97
N LYS A 99 -9.83 8.06 -19.75
CA LYS A 99 -8.99 9.01 -20.49
C LYS A 99 -8.15 9.79 -19.49
N SER A 100 -6.83 9.78 -19.66
CA SER A 100 -5.90 10.50 -18.79
C SER A 100 -6.27 11.98 -18.70
N PRO A 101 -6.29 12.58 -17.50
CA PRO A 101 -6.56 14.01 -17.36
C PRO A 101 -5.42 14.82 -17.98
N LYS A 102 -5.77 16.00 -18.48
CA LYS A 102 -4.80 16.99 -18.96
C LYS A 102 -4.42 17.95 -17.83
N VAL A 103 -3.31 18.65 -18.00
CA VAL A 103 -2.98 19.80 -17.15
C VAL A 103 -4.11 20.82 -17.22
N GLY A 104 -4.53 21.36 -16.08
CA GLY A 104 -5.67 22.23 -15.92
C GLY A 104 -7.00 21.51 -15.67
N ALA A 105 -7.05 20.16 -15.75
CA ALA A 105 -8.27 19.43 -15.45
C ALA A 105 -8.62 19.55 -13.96
N ILE A 106 -9.92 19.75 -13.69
CA ILE A 106 -10.47 19.78 -12.33
C ILE A 106 -10.98 18.37 -11.99
N ILE A 107 -10.69 17.96 -10.77
CA ILE A 107 -11.15 16.69 -10.18
C ILE A 107 -11.94 17.05 -8.92
N ILE A 108 -13.14 16.51 -8.81
CA ILE A 108 -14.01 16.68 -7.65
C ILE A 108 -14.04 15.36 -6.89
N PHE A 109 -13.54 15.34 -5.67
CA PHE A 109 -13.58 14.20 -4.76
C PHE A 109 -14.80 14.27 -3.85
N ASP A 110 -15.05 13.16 -3.14
CA ASP A 110 -16.12 13.10 -2.13
C ASP A 110 -15.96 14.23 -1.11
N GLY A 111 -17.09 14.87 -0.76
CA GLY A 111 -17.10 16.04 0.12
C GLY A 111 -16.84 17.37 -0.58
N GLU A 112 -17.01 17.42 -1.91
CA GLU A 112 -16.85 18.63 -2.72
C GLU A 112 -15.42 19.23 -2.71
N ILE A 113 -14.42 18.38 -2.45
CA ILE A 113 -13.02 18.81 -2.52
C ILE A 113 -12.61 18.90 -3.99
N GLU A 114 -12.32 20.10 -4.43
CA GLU A 114 -11.80 20.35 -5.77
C GLU A 114 -10.27 20.26 -5.78
N ALA A 115 -9.74 19.61 -6.80
CA ALA A 115 -8.30 19.57 -7.07
C ALA A 115 -8.01 19.84 -8.53
N ILE A 116 -6.86 20.46 -8.81
CA ILE A 116 -6.43 20.83 -10.15
C ILE A 116 -5.15 20.08 -10.50
N VAL A 117 -5.09 19.51 -11.68
CA VAL A 117 -3.88 18.92 -12.24
C VAL A 117 -2.95 20.05 -12.72
N GLU A 118 -1.87 20.31 -12.00
CA GLU A 118 -0.93 21.40 -12.33
C GLU A 118 0.13 21.00 -13.35
N ALA A 119 0.62 19.76 -13.23
CA ALA A 119 1.67 19.25 -14.12
C ALA A 119 1.60 17.72 -14.26
N ARG A 120 2.30 17.22 -15.28
CA ARG A 120 2.55 15.79 -15.43
C ARG A 120 4.06 15.54 -15.44
N GLN A 121 4.50 14.56 -14.65
CA GLN A 121 5.89 14.11 -14.56
C GLN A 121 5.92 12.61 -14.84
N GLU A 122 6.26 12.23 -16.07
CA GLU A 122 6.24 10.83 -16.53
C GLU A 122 4.89 10.14 -16.32
N SER A 123 4.81 9.21 -15.35
CA SER A 123 3.59 8.49 -14.96
C SER A 123 2.80 9.17 -13.83
N LEU A 124 3.36 10.19 -13.21
CA LEU A 124 2.79 10.91 -12.07
C LEU A 124 2.22 12.26 -12.47
N PHE A 125 1.35 12.77 -11.63
CA PHE A 125 0.72 14.08 -11.78
C PHE A 125 0.92 14.90 -10.52
N MET A 126 1.26 16.17 -10.69
CA MET A 126 1.19 17.16 -9.64
C MET A 126 -0.26 17.63 -9.53
N VAL A 127 -0.84 17.46 -8.36
CA VAL A 127 -2.24 17.82 -8.10
C VAL A 127 -2.28 18.74 -6.89
N ARG A 128 -3.01 19.85 -7.02
CA ARG A 128 -3.23 20.85 -5.96
C ARG A 128 -4.71 20.95 -5.64
#